data_e248b59077a9f8255bf4392b4736b22f
#
_entry.id   e248b59077a9f8255bf4392b4736b22f
#
_cell.length_a   1.000
_cell.length_b   1.000
_cell.length_c   1.000
_cell.angle_alpha   90.00
_cell.angle_beta   90.00
_cell.angle_gamma   90.00
#
_symmetry.space_group_name_H-M   'P 1'
#
loop_
_entity.id
_entity.type
_entity.pdbx_description
1 polymer ?
#
loop_
_entity_poly.entity_id
_entity_poly.type
_entity_poly.pdbx_seq_one_letter_code
_entity_poly.pdbx_strand_id
1 'polypeptide(L)'
;MSAADTTATPSALPGVQFGTIARHGDTRGAFRELWRARSFPDATFVQANLSTSVAGVVRGLHLHRRQDDLWVVGEGRAFVALVDVRPALAGTGVAVVETRELDADDWVYIPTGVAHGFLAVEPLQLIYLVTNEYDGSDELGFAWDDPVVGVPWPTLAVTPDGRPITSDRDAANPSLSDLLVRIRHAPD
;
A
#
# COMPACT_ATOMS: atom_id res chain seq x y z
N MET A 1 9.50 28.51 -10.82
CA MET A 1 8.61 27.38 -11.07
C MET A 1 7.81 27.15 -9.81
N SER A 2 6.49 27.31 -9.87
CA SER A 2 5.59 27.13 -8.74
C SER A 2 5.70 25.69 -8.21
N ALA A 3 5.51 25.51 -6.89
CA ALA A 3 5.46 24.19 -6.26
C ALA A 3 4.43 23.34 -7.00
N ALA A 4 4.79 22.09 -7.32
CA ALA A 4 3.84 21.12 -7.85
C ALA A 4 2.70 21.00 -6.83
N ASP A 5 1.50 21.43 -7.22
CA ASP A 5 0.28 21.27 -6.41
C ASP A 5 -0.06 19.78 -6.35
N THR A 6 0.49 19.11 -5.37
CA THR A 6 -0.03 17.80 -4.94
C THR A 6 -1.31 18.09 -4.18
N THR A 7 -2.46 17.86 -4.80
CA THR A 7 -3.75 17.95 -4.12
C THR A 7 -3.89 16.73 -3.20
N ALA A 8 -3.62 16.93 -1.91
CA ALA A 8 -3.84 15.88 -0.91
C ALA A 8 -5.35 15.69 -0.69
N THR A 9 -5.80 14.43 -0.72
CA THR A 9 -7.19 14.05 -0.40
C THR A 9 -7.23 13.42 0.99
N PRO A 10 -8.20 13.78 1.86
CA PRO A 10 -8.29 13.21 3.20
C PRO A 10 -8.48 11.70 3.20
N SER A 11 -7.88 11.03 4.18
CA SER A 11 -8.11 9.64 4.56
C SER A 11 -8.88 9.57 5.87
N ALA A 12 -9.67 8.50 6.06
CA ALA A 12 -10.28 8.18 7.34
C ALA A 12 -9.26 7.60 8.33
N LEU A 13 -8.12 7.08 7.84
CA LEU A 13 -7.08 6.47 8.66
C LEU A 13 -6.05 7.52 9.09
N PRO A 14 -5.79 7.69 10.40
CA PRO A 14 -4.85 8.70 10.89
C PRO A 14 -3.44 8.53 10.30
N GLY A 15 -2.90 9.61 9.73
CA GLY A 15 -1.57 9.67 9.13
C GLY A 15 -1.49 9.20 7.69
N VAL A 16 -2.49 8.51 7.15
CA VAL A 16 -2.58 8.18 5.73
C VAL A 16 -2.91 9.43 4.92
N GLN A 17 -2.23 9.61 3.79
CA GLN A 17 -2.46 10.72 2.87
C GLN A 17 -2.55 10.20 1.44
N PHE A 18 -3.47 10.73 0.66
CA PHE A 18 -3.59 10.45 -0.76
C PHE A 18 -3.38 11.74 -1.56
N GLY A 19 -3.01 11.60 -2.81
CA GLY A 19 -2.97 12.73 -3.72
C GLY A 19 -2.63 12.31 -5.14
N THR A 20 -2.47 13.31 -6.00
CA THR A 20 -2.17 13.10 -7.43
C THR A 20 -0.96 13.93 -7.81
N ILE A 21 -0.06 13.39 -8.62
CA ILE A 21 1.12 14.04 -9.16
C ILE A 21 0.75 14.86 -10.38
N ALA A 22 1.28 16.08 -10.46
CA ALA A 22 1.14 16.88 -11.67
C ALA A 22 1.92 16.28 -12.85
N ARG A 23 1.22 16.10 -13.98
CA ARG A 23 1.80 15.60 -15.22
C ARG A 23 2.05 16.78 -16.18
N HIS A 24 3.30 16.99 -16.56
CA HIS A 24 3.72 18.03 -17.48
C HIS A 24 4.05 17.42 -18.85
N GLY A 25 3.12 17.54 -19.81
CA GLY A 25 3.25 16.99 -21.15
C GLY A 25 3.73 18.01 -22.17
N ASP A 26 4.53 17.56 -23.15
CA ASP A 26 4.87 18.30 -24.38
C ASP A 26 5.01 17.35 -25.57
N THR A 27 5.50 17.82 -26.72
CA THR A 27 5.65 17.03 -27.95
C THR A 27 6.66 15.86 -27.81
N ARG A 28 7.47 15.82 -26.75
CA ARG A 28 8.46 14.78 -26.48
C ARG A 28 7.92 13.70 -25.54
N GLY A 29 6.77 13.95 -24.84
CA GLY A 29 6.20 13.06 -23.86
C GLY A 29 5.75 13.79 -22.60
N ALA A 30 5.94 13.18 -21.41
CA ALA A 30 5.53 13.79 -20.16
C ALA A 30 6.62 13.66 -19.07
N PHE A 31 6.74 14.70 -18.27
CA PHE A 31 7.56 14.72 -17.06
C PHE A 31 6.65 14.71 -15.82
N ARG A 32 7.06 13.95 -14.81
CA ARG A 32 6.39 13.83 -13.51
C ARG A 32 7.42 13.86 -12.39
N GLU A 33 7.20 14.67 -11.38
CA GLU A 33 7.99 14.64 -10.16
C GLU A 33 7.32 13.68 -9.18
N LEU A 34 7.91 12.50 -8.98
CA LEU A 34 7.30 11.43 -8.18
C LEU A 34 7.31 11.74 -6.69
N TRP A 35 8.36 12.41 -6.21
CA TRP A 35 8.56 12.68 -4.81
C TRP A 35 9.48 13.89 -4.60
N ARG A 36 9.28 14.56 -3.47
CA ARG A 36 10.13 15.65 -3.01
C ARG A 36 10.20 15.64 -1.48
N ALA A 37 11.40 15.66 -0.89
CA ALA A 37 11.61 15.56 0.55
C ALA A 37 10.78 16.57 1.38
N ARG A 38 10.67 17.83 0.93
CA ARG A 38 9.89 18.85 1.65
C ARG A 38 8.38 18.59 1.71
N SER A 39 7.85 17.70 0.86
CA SER A 39 6.42 17.33 0.86
C SER A 39 6.11 16.29 1.95
N PHE A 40 7.14 15.63 2.46
CA PHE A 40 7.04 14.63 3.54
C PHE A 40 8.12 14.93 4.59
N PRO A 41 7.99 16.03 5.37
CA PRO A 41 9.06 16.51 6.25
C PRO A 41 9.39 15.55 7.39
N ASP A 42 8.43 14.71 7.79
CA ASP A 42 8.56 13.75 8.88
C ASP A 42 9.02 12.36 8.42
N ALA A 43 9.22 12.15 7.09
CA ALA A 43 9.64 10.87 6.51
C ALA A 43 10.97 11.03 5.74
N THR A 44 11.92 10.14 6.00
CA THR A 44 13.17 10.05 5.23
C THR A 44 13.16 8.75 4.42
N PHE A 45 12.91 8.86 3.12
CA PHE A 45 12.94 7.70 2.24
C PHE A 45 14.37 7.35 1.85
N VAL A 46 14.75 6.08 2.04
CA VAL A 46 16.10 5.56 1.84
C VAL A 46 16.21 4.54 0.70
N GLN A 47 15.08 3.96 0.29
CA GLN A 47 15.05 2.98 -0.81
C GLN A 47 13.83 3.26 -1.70
N ALA A 48 14.00 3.07 -3.00
CA ALA A 48 12.94 3.14 -3.99
C ALA A 48 12.89 1.85 -4.81
N ASN A 49 11.70 1.33 -5.04
CA ASN A 49 11.47 0.10 -5.80
C ASN A 49 10.43 0.34 -6.89
N LEU A 50 10.51 -0.45 -7.95
CA LEU A 50 9.49 -0.55 -9.01
C LEU A 50 8.97 -1.98 -9.06
N SER A 51 7.67 -2.14 -8.90
CA SER A 51 6.97 -3.40 -9.04
C SER A 51 6.07 -3.37 -10.27
N THR A 52 6.08 -4.44 -11.05
CA THR A 52 5.13 -4.65 -12.15
C THR A 52 4.22 -5.82 -11.84
N SER A 53 2.94 -5.70 -12.18
CA SER A 53 1.94 -6.74 -11.96
C SER A 53 1.00 -6.83 -13.15
N VAL A 54 0.67 -8.04 -13.58
CA VAL A 54 -0.41 -8.24 -14.55
C VAL A 54 -1.75 -8.03 -13.85
N ALA A 55 -2.82 -7.78 -14.62
CA ALA A 55 -4.16 -7.67 -14.06
C ALA A 55 -4.54 -8.94 -13.25
N GLY A 56 -5.23 -8.76 -12.14
CA GLY A 56 -5.65 -9.82 -11.23
C GLY A 56 -4.64 -10.24 -10.17
N VAL A 57 -3.45 -9.65 -10.16
CA VAL A 57 -2.47 -9.89 -9.07
C VAL A 57 -2.90 -9.16 -7.81
N VAL A 58 -2.94 -9.87 -6.68
CA VAL A 58 -2.99 -9.29 -5.33
C VAL A 58 -1.61 -9.41 -4.69
N ARG A 59 -1.13 -8.32 -4.09
CA ARG A 59 0.04 -8.30 -3.20
C ARG A 59 -0.38 -7.71 -1.86
N GLY A 60 -0.08 -8.41 -0.79
CA GLY A 60 -0.43 -8.01 0.58
C GLY A 60 -1.24 -9.09 1.32
N LEU A 61 -1.82 -8.80 2.47
CA LEU A 61 -1.69 -7.53 3.20
C LEU A 61 -0.38 -7.54 3.99
N HIS A 62 0.51 -6.60 3.68
CA HIS A 62 1.79 -6.45 4.35
C HIS A 62 1.69 -5.44 5.50
N LEU A 63 2.46 -5.63 6.56
CA LEU A 63 2.48 -4.78 7.73
C LEU A 63 3.92 -4.50 8.13
N HIS A 64 4.26 -3.23 8.28
CA HIS A 64 5.55 -2.79 8.80
C HIS A 64 5.39 -2.13 10.17
N ARG A 65 6.33 -2.42 11.08
CA ARG A 65 6.40 -1.85 12.42
C ARG A 65 7.34 -0.66 12.51
N ARG A 66 8.22 -0.48 11.51
CA ARG A 66 9.28 0.53 11.50
C ARG A 66 9.40 1.29 10.20
N GLN A 67 8.62 0.91 9.19
CA GLN A 67 8.71 1.46 7.84
C GLN A 67 7.42 2.18 7.47
N ASP A 68 7.58 3.38 6.92
CA ASP A 68 6.52 4.06 6.17
C ASP A 68 6.74 3.87 4.68
N ASP A 69 5.65 3.80 3.94
CA ASP A 69 5.65 3.63 2.49
C ASP A 69 5.05 4.85 1.79
N LEU A 70 5.61 5.26 0.68
CA LEU A 70 4.99 6.15 -0.30
C LEU A 70 4.83 5.40 -1.61
N TRP A 71 3.60 5.08 -1.98
CA TRP A 71 3.26 4.43 -3.24
C TRP A 71 2.85 5.45 -4.28
N VAL A 72 3.32 5.26 -5.51
CA VAL A 72 2.96 6.05 -6.69
C VAL A 72 2.59 5.09 -7.81
N VAL A 73 1.38 5.23 -8.35
CA VAL A 73 0.97 4.47 -9.54
C VAL A 73 1.63 5.09 -10.76
N GLY A 74 2.59 4.40 -11.36
CA GLY A 74 3.28 4.84 -12.57
C GLY A 74 2.44 4.62 -13.82
N GLU A 75 1.81 3.45 -13.93
CA GLU A 75 0.92 3.06 -15.03
C GLU A 75 -0.15 2.09 -14.54
N GLY A 76 -1.31 2.07 -15.19
CA GLY A 76 -2.43 1.18 -14.89
C GLY A 76 -3.29 1.66 -13.73
N ARG A 77 -4.01 0.73 -13.09
CA ARG A 77 -4.94 1.01 -12.00
C ARG A 77 -4.83 -0.05 -10.92
N ALA A 78 -4.81 0.42 -9.67
CA ALA A 78 -4.79 -0.41 -8.48
C ALA A 78 -6.05 -0.18 -7.62
N PHE A 79 -6.68 -1.25 -7.14
CA PHE A 79 -7.55 -1.18 -5.98
C PHE A 79 -6.67 -1.39 -4.74
N VAL A 80 -6.49 -0.34 -3.94
CA VAL A 80 -5.65 -0.36 -2.75
C VAL A 80 -6.51 -0.62 -1.52
N ALA A 81 -6.05 -1.53 -0.66
CA ALA A 81 -6.62 -1.80 0.65
C ALA A 81 -5.63 -1.40 1.74
N LEU A 82 -6.09 -0.58 2.67
CA LEU A 82 -5.37 -0.14 3.85
C LEU A 82 -6.11 -0.61 5.09
N VAL A 83 -5.37 -1.17 6.05
CA VAL A 83 -5.94 -1.69 7.30
C VAL A 83 -5.15 -1.14 8.48
N ASP A 84 -5.71 -0.17 9.19
CA ASP A 84 -5.10 0.36 10.41
C ASP A 84 -5.24 -0.68 11.54
N VAL A 85 -4.14 -1.35 11.86
CA VAL A 85 -4.11 -2.37 12.92
C VAL A 85 -3.66 -1.79 14.27
N ARG A 86 -3.29 -0.52 14.35
CA ARG A 86 -2.80 0.14 15.58
C ARG A 86 -3.80 0.05 16.73
N PRO A 87 -5.12 0.29 16.54
CA PRO A 87 -6.09 0.11 17.64
C PRO A 87 -6.16 -1.33 18.14
N ALA A 88 -6.08 -2.31 17.24
CA ALA A 88 -6.08 -3.73 17.61
C ALA A 88 -4.79 -4.13 18.32
N LEU A 89 -3.62 -3.64 17.87
CA LEU A 89 -2.32 -3.85 18.52
C LEU A 89 -2.30 -3.29 19.94
N ALA A 90 -2.85 -2.08 20.13
CA ALA A 90 -2.94 -1.42 21.43
C ALA A 90 -4.04 -2.00 22.34
N GLY A 91 -4.90 -2.90 21.84
CA GLY A 91 -6.04 -3.42 22.60
C GLY A 91 -7.13 -2.40 22.91
N THR A 92 -7.17 -1.30 22.15
CA THR A 92 -8.12 -0.18 22.34
C THR A 92 -9.28 -0.20 21.35
N GLY A 93 -9.26 -1.12 20.38
CA GLY A 93 -10.28 -1.22 19.34
C GLY A 93 -10.04 -2.37 18.38
N VAL A 94 -10.69 -2.29 17.23
CA VAL A 94 -10.55 -3.26 16.12
C VAL A 94 -9.76 -2.62 14.97
N ALA A 95 -9.31 -3.44 14.04
CA ALA A 95 -8.71 -2.93 12.80
C ALA A 95 -9.74 -2.16 11.97
N VAL A 96 -9.29 -1.09 11.30
CA VAL A 96 -10.15 -0.23 10.48
C VAL A 96 -9.70 -0.30 9.03
N VAL A 97 -10.62 -0.61 8.13
CA VAL A 97 -10.35 -0.78 6.69
C VAL A 97 -10.72 0.49 5.93
N GLU A 98 -9.85 0.95 5.06
CA GLU A 98 -10.13 1.93 4.00
C GLU A 98 -9.68 1.35 2.66
N THR A 99 -10.50 1.50 1.63
CA THR A 99 -10.14 1.08 0.27
C THR A 99 -10.30 2.23 -0.70
N ARG A 100 -9.44 2.26 -1.73
CA ARG A 100 -9.48 3.29 -2.79
C ARG A 100 -8.94 2.75 -4.09
N GLU A 101 -9.57 3.12 -5.21
CA GLU A 101 -8.93 2.97 -6.51
C GLU A 101 -7.94 4.10 -6.74
N LEU A 102 -6.76 3.75 -7.22
CA LEU A 102 -5.71 4.68 -7.63
C LEU A 102 -5.41 4.45 -9.11
N ASP A 103 -5.52 5.51 -9.89
CA ASP A 103 -5.13 5.57 -11.29
C ASP A 103 -3.66 6.01 -11.45
N ALA A 104 -3.14 5.95 -12.68
CA ALA A 104 -1.81 6.48 -12.99
C ALA A 104 -1.67 7.94 -12.51
N ASP A 105 -0.52 8.24 -11.91
CA ASP A 105 -0.17 9.51 -11.27
C ASP A 105 -0.77 9.72 -9.86
N ASP A 106 -1.66 8.83 -9.36
CA ASP A 106 -2.09 8.87 -7.98
C ASP A 106 -1.04 8.27 -7.04
N TRP A 107 -1.05 8.74 -5.80
CA TRP A 107 -0.15 8.28 -4.75
C TRP A 107 -0.86 8.12 -3.40
N VAL A 108 -0.28 7.29 -2.54
CA VAL A 108 -0.66 7.15 -1.14
C VAL A 108 0.57 7.08 -0.25
N TYR A 109 0.57 7.86 0.84
CA TYR A 109 1.51 7.72 1.95
C TYR A 109 0.86 6.87 3.04
N ILE A 110 1.58 5.85 3.48
CA ILE A 110 1.12 4.81 4.40
C ILE A 110 2.07 4.79 5.60
N PRO A 111 1.64 5.25 6.78
CA PRO A 111 2.47 5.24 7.96
C PRO A 111 2.60 3.85 8.57
N THR A 112 3.66 3.66 9.33
CA THR A 112 3.88 2.49 10.19
C THR A 112 2.62 2.06 10.93
N GLY A 113 2.36 0.74 10.98
CA GLY A 113 1.20 0.16 11.65
C GLY A 113 -0.10 0.18 10.84
N VAL A 114 -0.07 0.69 9.61
CA VAL A 114 -1.15 0.53 8.63
C VAL A 114 -0.75 -0.57 7.65
N ALA A 115 -1.41 -1.72 7.75
CA ALA A 115 -1.22 -2.80 6.79
C ALA A 115 -1.80 -2.40 5.43
N HIS A 116 -1.17 -2.87 4.36
CA HIS A 116 -1.49 -2.43 3.02
C HIS A 116 -1.32 -3.55 1.99
N GLY A 117 -2.11 -3.46 0.94
CA GLY A 117 -2.05 -4.32 -0.21
C GLY A 117 -2.81 -3.72 -1.38
N PHE A 118 -2.66 -4.31 -2.53
CA PHE A 118 -3.40 -3.90 -3.71
C PHE A 118 -3.82 -5.07 -4.58
N LEU A 119 -4.89 -4.87 -5.33
CA LEU A 119 -5.27 -5.68 -6.48
C LEU A 119 -4.97 -4.87 -7.74
N ALA A 120 -4.16 -5.40 -8.65
CA ALA A 120 -3.96 -4.83 -9.97
C ALA A 120 -5.22 -5.01 -10.81
N VAL A 121 -6.01 -3.95 -10.96
CA VAL A 121 -7.25 -3.95 -11.77
C VAL A 121 -6.90 -4.03 -13.25
N GLU A 122 -5.82 -3.36 -13.64
CA GLU A 122 -5.18 -3.38 -14.95
C GLU A 122 -3.70 -3.73 -14.80
N PRO A 123 -2.95 -4.03 -15.87
CA PRO A 123 -1.51 -4.14 -15.79
C PRO A 123 -0.91 -2.89 -15.12
N LEU A 124 -0.18 -3.10 -14.02
CA LEU A 124 0.19 -2.06 -13.08
C LEU A 124 1.71 -1.90 -12.98
N GLN A 125 2.17 -0.65 -12.98
CA GLN A 125 3.49 -0.26 -12.49
C GLN A 125 3.32 0.54 -11.20
N LEU A 126 3.83 0.03 -10.09
CA LEU A 126 3.81 0.68 -8.79
C LEU A 126 5.25 1.00 -8.38
N ILE A 127 5.52 2.29 -8.17
CA ILE A 127 6.76 2.80 -7.59
C ILE A 127 6.50 2.99 -6.11
N TYR A 128 7.37 2.48 -5.24
CA TYR A 128 7.24 2.71 -3.82
C TYR A 128 8.58 3.06 -3.19
N LEU A 129 8.54 4.13 -2.39
CA LEU A 129 9.65 4.61 -1.60
C LEU A 129 9.39 4.22 -0.15
N VAL A 130 10.45 3.80 0.54
CA VAL A 130 10.35 3.28 1.92
C VAL A 130 11.36 3.95 2.83
N THR A 131 11.00 4.11 4.11
CA THR A 131 11.85 4.78 5.10
C THR A 131 12.89 3.87 5.72
N ASN A 132 12.81 2.55 5.49
CA ASN A 132 13.83 1.58 5.91
C ASN A 132 14.33 0.80 4.71
N GLU A 133 15.63 0.51 4.66
CA GLU A 133 16.16 -0.44 3.69
C GLU A 133 15.65 -1.85 4.01
N TYR A 134 15.38 -2.62 2.96
CA TYR A 134 14.87 -3.98 3.09
C TYR A 134 15.91 -4.91 3.71
N ASP A 135 15.59 -5.48 4.85
CA ASP A 135 16.41 -6.47 5.55
C ASP A 135 15.65 -7.80 5.84
N GLY A 136 14.38 -7.88 5.46
CA GLY A 136 13.50 -9.03 5.70
C GLY A 136 13.01 -9.15 7.15
N SER A 137 13.44 -8.30 8.08
CA SER A 137 13.09 -8.42 9.50
C SER A 137 11.77 -7.75 9.89
N ASP A 138 11.27 -6.81 9.07
CA ASP A 138 10.04 -6.05 9.30
C ASP A 138 8.95 -6.36 8.24
N GLU A 139 9.05 -7.50 7.59
CA GLU A 139 8.08 -7.94 6.61
C GLU A 139 7.02 -8.86 7.23
N LEU A 140 6.11 -8.27 7.96
CA LEU A 140 4.95 -8.95 8.49
C LEU A 140 3.80 -8.94 7.46
N GLY A 141 2.79 -9.78 7.68
CA GLY A 141 1.61 -9.81 6.83
C GLY A 141 0.54 -10.75 7.35
N PHE A 142 -0.67 -10.57 6.84
CA PHE A 142 -1.80 -11.45 7.11
C PHE A 142 -2.60 -11.71 5.84
N ALA A 143 -3.47 -12.72 5.89
CA ALA A 143 -4.22 -13.18 4.73
C ALA A 143 -4.99 -12.03 4.08
N TRP A 144 -4.83 -11.87 2.76
CA TRP A 144 -5.51 -10.83 1.97
C TRP A 144 -7.03 -10.97 2.01
N ASP A 145 -7.54 -12.20 2.17
CA ASP A 145 -8.94 -12.58 2.24
C ASP A 145 -9.41 -12.90 3.67
N ASP A 146 -8.73 -12.37 4.69
CA ASP A 146 -9.12 -12.57 6.10
C ASP A 146 -10.58 -12.12 6.30
N PRO A 147 -11.49 -13.06 6.69
CA PRO A 147 -12.92 -12.76 6.77
C PRO A 147 -13.28 -11.83 7.93
N VAL A 148 -12.41 -11.71 8.95
CA VAL A 148 -12.61 -10.80 10.08
C VAL A 148 -12.26 -9.37 9.68
N VAL A 149 -11.24 -9.20 8.85
CA VAL A 149 -10.86 -7.89 8.28
C VAL A 149 -11.86 -7.48 7.21
N GLY A 150 -12.29 -8.41 6.35
CA GLY A 150 -13.36 -8.19 5.40
C GLY A 150 -13.09 -7.13 4.35
N VAL A 151 -11.86 -7.08 3.78
CA VAL A 151 -11.56 -6.15 2.67
C VAL A 151 -12.50 -6.44 1.50
N PRO A 152 -13.24 -5.46 0.98
CA PRO A 152 -14.20 -5.65 -0.11
C PRO A 152 -13.49 -5.66 -1.47
N TRP A 153 -12.63 -6.65 -1.70
CA TRP A 153 -11.92 -6.79 -2.96
C TRP A 153 -12.89 -6.88 -4.15
N PRO A 154 -12.67 -6.15 -5.24
CA PRO A 154 -13.49 -6.28 -6.44
C PRO A 154 -13.33 -7.68 -7.04
N THR A 155 -14.42 -8.22 -7.56
CA THR A 155 -14.39 -9.47 -8.30
C THR A 155 -13.77 -9.25 -9.66
N LEU A 156 -12.63 -9.88 -9.94
CA LEU A 156 -11.99 -9.84 -11.26
C LEU A 156 -12.18 -11.19 -11.97
N ALA A 157 -12.73 -11.14 -13.16
CA ALA A 157 -12.88 -12.31 -14.04
C ALA A 157 -11.59 -12.61 -14.84
N VAL A 158 -10.42 -12.42 -14.22
CA VAL A 158 -9.12 -12.57 -14.92
C VAL A 158 -8.48 -13.94 -14.73
N THR A 159 -8.96 -14.73 -13.76
CA THR A 159 -8.50 -16.10 -13.53
C THR A 159 -9.66 -17.08 -13.71
N PRO A 160 -9.42 -18.29 -14.21
CA PRO A 160 -10.47 -19.28 -14.47
C PRO A 160 -11.29 -19.68 -13.23
N ASP A 161 -10.70 -19.62 -12.05
CA ASP A 161 -11.31 -19.96 -10.76
C ASP A 161 -11.86 -18.75 -10.01
N GLY A 162 -11.74 -17.55 -10.61
CA GLY A 162 -12.19 -16.28 -10.01
C GLY A 162 -11.36 -15.81 -8.81
N ARG A 163 -10.22 -16.47 -8.51
CA ARG A 163 -9.31 -16.08 -7.44
C ARG A 163 -8.21 -15.16 -7.98
N PRO A 164 -7.68 -14.23 -7.19
CA PRO A 164 -6.55 -13.42 -7.62
C PRO A 164 -5.28 -14.26 -7.71
N ILE A 165 -4.32 -13.75 -8.48
CA ILE A 165 -2.97 -14.29 -8.56
C ILE A 165 -2.19 -13.75 -7.35
N THR A 166 -1.68 -14.63 -6.48
CA THR A 166 -0.89 -14.28 -5.31
C THR A 166 0.47 -14.97 -5.35
N SER A 167 1.45 -14.44 -4.63
CA SER A 167 2.69 -15.17 -4.35
C SER A 167 2.43 -16.30 -3.35
N ASP A 168 3.30 -17.34 -3.36
CA ASP A 168 3.24 -18.42 -2.35
C ASP A 168 3.33 -17.85 -0.92
N ARG A 169 4.11 -16.78 -0.74
CA ARG A 169 4.25 -16.09 0.53
C ARG A 169 2.94 -15.45 0.97
N ASP A 170 2.30 -14.64 0.11
CA ASP A 170 1.05 -13.95 0.45
C ASP A 170 -0.09 -14.95 0.65
N ALA A 171 -0.09 -16.06 -0.09
CA ALA A 171 -1.05 -17.15 0.07
C ALA A 171 -0.88 -17.92 1.41
N ALA A 172 0.33 -17.91 1.98
CA ALA A 172 0.66 -18.59 3.24
C ALA A 172 0.55 -17.68 4.47
N ASN A 173 0.19 -16.42 4.31
CA ASN A 173 0.05 -15.48 5.41
C ASN A 173 -1.01 -15.96 6.44
N PRO A 174 -0.75 -15.77 7.75
CA PRO A 174 -1.68 -16.12 8.82
C PRO A 174 -2.92 -15.22 8.81
N SER A 175 -3.92 -15.53 9.64
CA SER A 175 -4.98 -14.56 9.94
C SER A 175 -4.43 -13.32 10.67
N LEU A 176 -5.16 -12.20 10.62
CA LEU A 176 -4.80 -11.01 11.40
C LEU A 176 -4.73 -11.34 12.90
N SER A 177 -5.67 -12.14 13.42
CA SER A 177 -5.69 -12.52 14.83
C SER A 177 -4.43 -13.28 15.23
N ASP A 178 -3.97 -14.24 14.42
CA ASP A 178 -2.74 -14.99 14.68
C ASP A 178 -1.50 -14.11 14.58
N LEU A 179 -1.47 -13.19 13.63
CA LEU A 179 -0.39 -12.20 13.50
C LEU A 179 -0.30 -11.33 14.76
N LEU A 180 -1.43 -10.79 15.23
CA LEU A 180 -1.46 -9.95 16.44
C LEU A 180 -0.98 -10.72 17.69
N VAL A 181 -1.33 -12.00 17.82
CA VAL A 181 -0.81 -12.85 18.89
C VAL A 181 0.70 -12.98 18.79
N ARG A 182 1.24 -13.24 17.59
CA ARG A 182 2.69 -13.36 17.37
C ARG A 182 3.43 -12.07 17.74
N ILE A 183 2.91 -10.90 17.29
CA ILE A 183 3.53 -9.61 17.57
C ILE A 183 3.58 -9.31 19.07
N ARG A 184 2.50 -9.61 19.81
CA ARG A 184 2.43 -9.35 21.26
C ARG A 184 3.38 -10.26 22.08
N HIS A 185 3.76 -11.42 21.57
CA HIS A 185 4.64 -12.37 22.22
C HIS A 185 6.07 -12.37 21.65
N ALA A 186 6.32 -11.59 20.60
CA ALA A 186 7.67 -11.44 20.07
C ALA A 186 8.54 -10.68 21.10
N PRO A 187 9.75 -11.15 21.42
CA PRO A 187 10.70 -10.33 22.16
C PRO A 187 11.06 -9.07 21.33
N ASP A 188 11.29 -7.97 22.03
CA ASP A 188 11.75 -6.69 21.46
C ASP A 188 13.09 -6.83 20.72
#